data_7724a7a76f4533503d108b54fb371cd5
#
_entry.id   7724a7a76f4533503d108b54fb371cd5
#
_cell.length_a   1.000
_cell.length_b   1.000
_cell.length_c   1.000
_cell.angle_alpha   90.00
_cell.angle_beta   90.00
_cell.angle_gamma   90.00
#
_symmetry.space_group_name_H-M   'P 1'
#
loop_
_entity.id
_entity.type
_entity.pdbx_description
1 polymer ?
#
loop_
_entity_poly.entity_id
_entity_poly.type
_entity_poly.pdbx_seq_one_letter_code
_entity_poly.pdbx_strand_id
1 'polypeptide(L)'
;MAAASALAPTVLCAEQREAGESAASQAMSARIATFEEVWRTVRDRFYDPDLHGLDWSEVRERHMPDATEASSEEALASVVNNMLSELHASHTRYYTLHEPEYYQLCGIFAAALRRRGLERAFPSGRISYPGIGVLSRVGMQGRSMITGVIEGTPAQQAGLLAGDEIVLADGAPFQPVQSFRGKVGKEVVLGLRRVGAFMQISVTPVDIEPNKMFLDGLKASARIIPANGRSIGYVHVWCYAGSVYQRTLEHLLSQSPMNDADALIWDLRDGWGGAIPEYLDLFNTRAPTMQVTDRNGASEFENVKWRKPVAMLVNGGTRSGKEILAYGFKKYRLGEVIGSRTEGAVLAATAFLVGGGLLLLAVEDVRVDGERLEGVGVAPTIEVQADPASVGLGDRQLDRAIAVLSGA
;
A
#
# COMPACT_ATOMS: atom_id res chain seq x y z
N MET A 1 33.84 -63.18 22.15
CA MET A 1 32.55 -62.69 22.68
C MET A 1 32.71 -61.19 22.96
N ALA A 2 32.22 -60.34 22.12
CA ALA A 2 32.30 -58.90 22.29
C ALA A 2 30.91 -58.41 22.73
N ALA A 3 30.85 -57.76 23.89
CA ALA A 3 29.67 -57.07 24.38
C ALA A 3 29.62 -55.71 23.73
N ALA A 4 28.67 -55.49 22.82
CA ALA A 4 28.37 -54.19 22.27
C ALA A 4 27.51 -53.42 23.27
N SER A 5 28.04 -52.31 23.78
CA SER A 5 27.39 -51.40 24.70
C SER A 5 26.32 -50.59 23.97
N ALA A 6 25.05 -50.78 24.35
CA ALA A 6 23.89 -50.00 23.87
C ALA A 6 23.69 -48.77 24.75
N LEU A 7 24.42 -47.67 24.44
CA LEU A 7 24.28 -46.37 25.12
C LEU A 7 24.19 -45.20 24.10
N ALA A 8 23.16 -45.21 23.24
CA ALA A 8 23.07 -44.14 22.24
C ALA A 8 21.72 -43.37 22.06
N PRO A 9 20.53 -43.81 22.53
CA PRO A 9 19.33 -42.97 22.26
C PRO A 9 19.03 -41.87 23.29
N THR A 10 19.49 -42.02 24.55
CA THR A 10 19.14 -41.06 25.64
C THR A 10 19.95 -39.78 25.61
N VAL A 11 21.22 -39.83 25.17
CA VAL A 11 22.09 -38.64 25.09
C VAL A 11 21.67 -37.74 23.91
N LEU A 12 21.32 -38.34 22.76
CA LEU A 12 20.84 -37.59 21.59
C LEU A 12 19.53 -36.84 21.85
N CYS A 13 18.63 -37.41 22.66
CA CYS A 13 17.36 -36.82 23.03
C CYS A 13 17.53 -35.68 24.06
N ALA A 14 18.55 -35.74 24.93
CA ALA A 14 18.87 -34.66 25.86
C ALA A 14 19.53 -33.45 25.13
N GLU A 15 20.50 -33.69 24.25
CA GLU A 15 21.13 -32.64 23.45
C GLU A 15 20.13 -31.96 22.52
N GLN A 16 19.17 -32.68 21.93
CA GLN A 16 18.10 -32.10 21.11
C GLN A 16 17.12 -31.24 21.93
N ARG A 17 16.84 -31.62 23.18
CA ARG A 17 16.01 -30.80 24.08
C ARG A 17 16.73 -29.53 24.52
N GLU A 18 17.98 -29.60 24.93
CA GLU A 18 18.81 -28.46 25.33
C GLU A 18 19.00 -27.49 24.16
N ALA A 19 19.24 -28.00 22.96
CA ALA A 19 19.31 -27.18 21.74
C ALA A 19 17.98 -26.49 21.41
N GLY A 20 16.84 -27.19 21.59
CA GLY A 20 15.50 -26.64 21.40
C GLY A 20 15.14 -25.55 22.42
N GLU A 21 15.46 -25.76 23.70
CA GLU A 21 15.26 -24.79 24.78
C GLU A 21 16.15 -23.54 24.59
N SER A 22 17.40 -23.71 24.16
CA SER A 22 18.30 -22.60 23.82
C SER A 22 17.78 -21.78 22.65
N ALA A 23 17.29 -22.41 21.57
CA ALA A 23 16.73 -21.74 20.41
C ALA A 23 15.43 -20.98 20.76
N ALA A 24 14.56 -21.56 21.58
CA ALA A 24 13.34 -20.91 22.05
C ALA A 24 13.64 -19.67 22.92
N SER A 25 14.63 -19.76 23.80
CA SER A 25 15.10 -18.66 24.64
C SER A 25 15.71 -17.54 23.80
N GLN A 26 16.51 -17.87 22.79
CA GLN A 26 17.07 -16.87 21.86
C GLN A 26 15.98 -16.17 21.04
N ALA A 27 15.01 -16.92 20.54
CA ALA A 27 13.88 -16.35 19.80
C ALA A 27 13.02 -15.42 20.66
N MET A 28 12.77 -15.79 21.92
CA MET A 28 12.09 -14.92 22.90
C MET A 28 12.90 -13.64 23.15
N SER A 29 14.19 -13.77 23.40
CA SER A 29 15.07 -12.60 23.63
C SER A 29 15.09 -11.65 22.42
N ALA A 30 15.11 -12.19 21.20
CA ALA A 30 15.06 -11.40 19.97
C ALA A 30 13.72 -10.65 19.84
N ARG A 31 12.58 -11.28 20.18
CA ARG A 31 11.26 -10.62 20.16
C ARG A 31 11.16 -9.50 21.18
N ILE A 32 11.65 -9.71 22.41
CA ILE A 32 11.70 -8.65 23.43
C ILE A 32 12.58 -7.49 22.95
N ALA A 33 13.75 -7.79 22.37
CA ALA A 33 14.63 -6.75 21.83
C ALA A 33 13.94 -5.93 20.71
N THR A 34 13.16 -6.58 19.84
CA THR A 34 12.36 -5.92 18.81
C THR A 34 11.31 -4.99 19.41
N PHE A 35 10.55 -5.45 20.42
CA PHE A 35 9.56 -4.64 21.11
C PHE A 35 10.21 -3.38 21.72
N GLU A 36 11.32 -3.55 22.43
CA GLU A 36 12.09 -2.47 23.05
C GLU A 36 12.66 -1.48 22.04
N GLU A 37 13.10 -1.96 20.89
CA GLU A 37 13.63 -1.10 19.84
C GLU A 37 12.51 -0.27 19.19
N VAL A 38 11.32 -0.86 18.95
CA VAL A 38 10.15 -0.11 18.48
C VAL A 38 9.75 0.94 19.51
N TRP A 39 9.61 0.56 20.79
CA TRP A 39 9.24 1.47 21.86
C TRP A 39 10.21 2.68 21.94
N ARG A 40 11.53 2.42 21.90
CA ARG A 40 12.56 3.48 21.92
C ARG A 40 12.50 4.35 20.67
N THR A 41 12.31 3.75 19.50
CA THR A 41 12.23 4.48 18.24
C THR A 41 11.04 5.45 18.25
N VAL A 42 9.90 5.03 18.76
CA VAL A 42 8.73 5.91 18.93
C VAL A 42 9.05 7.04 19.91
N ARG A 43 9.54 6.74 21.11
CA ARG A 43 9.92 7.75 22.11
C ARG A 43 10.82 8.84 21.54
N ASP A 44 11.79 8.45 20.71
CA ASP A 44 12.85 9.33 20.24
C ASP A 44 12.53 10.01 18.89
N ARG A 45 11.49 9.56 18.16
CA ARG A 45 11.25 9.95 16.75
C ARG A 45 9.81 10.30 16.40
N PHE A 46 8.85 10.00 17.26
CA PHE A 46 7.46 10.38 17.00
C PHE A 46 7.34 11.89 16.85
N TYR A 47 6.44 12.35 16.00
CA TYR A 47 6.34 13.78 15.65
C TYR A 47 5.93 14.68 16.80
N ASP A 48 5.17 14.15 17.76
CA ASP A 48 4.78 14.86 18.97
C ASP A 48 5.68 14.40 20.13
N PRO A 49 6.57 15.26 20.66
CA PRO A 49 7.46 14.88 21.74
C PRO A 49 6.74 14.53 23.04
N ASP A 50 5.51 15.04 23.23
CA ASP A 50 4.68 14.75 24.41
C ASP A 50 3.83 13.46 24.20
N LEU A 51 3.98 12.79 23.05
CA LEU A 51 3.29 11.53 22.73
C LEU A 51 1.78 11.59 22.98
N HIS A 52 1.16 12.71 22.63
CA HIS A 52 -0.24 13.04 22.90
C HIS A 52 -0.62 12.99 24.40
N GLY A 53 0.34 13.26 25.29
CA GLY A 53 0.16 13.25 26.74
C GLY A 53 0.19 11.84 27.36
N LEU A 54 0.60 10.81 26.62
CA LEU A 54 0.74 9.45 27.14
C LEU A 54 2.00 9.32 27.99
N ASP A 55 1.90 8.67 29.14
CA ASP A 55 3.07 8.10 29.82
C ASP A 55 3.55 6.88 29.05
N TRP A 56 4.51 7.11 28.17
CA TRP A 56 5.02 6.09 27.26
C TRP A 56 5.75 4.95 28.00
N SER A 57 6.26 5.21 29.22
CA SER A 57 6.83 4.17 30.07
C SER A 57 5.74 3.26 30.64
N GLU A 58 4.61 3.83 31.06
CA GLU A 58 3.45 3.06 31.51
C GLU A 58 2.85 2.24 30.36
N VAL A 59 2.77 2.80 29.14
CA VAL A 59 2.34 2.06 27.94
C VAL A 59 3.23 0.85 27.69
N ARG A 60 4.56 1.00 27.81
CA ARG A 60 5.50 -0.12 27.71
C ARG A 60 5.24 -1.20 28.75
N GLU A 61 5.05 -0.82 30.00
CA GLU A 61 4.82 -1.77 31.11
C GLU A 61 3.55 -2.59 30.91
N ARG A 62 2.49 -1.99 30.34
CA ARG A 62 1.23 -2.69 30.02
C ARG A 62 1.38 -3.73 28.93
N HIS A 63 2.20 -3.48 27.89
CA HIS A 63 2.34 -4.36 26.74
C HIS A 63 3.52 -5.36 26.84
N MET A 64 4.47 -5.13 27.76
CA MET A 64 5.65 -5.99 27.93
C MET A 64 5.32 -7.45 28.28
N PRO A 65 4.34 -7.76 29.17
CA PRO A 65 3.98 -9.14 29.45
C PRO A 65 3.55 -9.89 28.18
N ASP A 66 2.64 -9.31 27.38
CA ASP A 66 2.15 -9.92 26.15
C ASP A 66 3.27 -10.08 25.10
N ALA A 67 4.21 -9.10 25.03
CA ALA A 67 5.37 -9.20 24.17
C ALA A 67 6.32 -10.34 24.58
N THR A 68 6.44 -10.61 25.86
CA THR A 68 7.24 -11.70 26.41
C THR A 68 6.59 -13.07 26.10
N GLU A 69 5.25 -13.15 26.17
CA GLU A 69 4.48 -14.37 25.91
C GLU A 69 4.25 -14.63 24.40
N ALA A 70 4.55 -13.66 23.54
CA ALA A 70 4.35 -13.80 22.09
C ALA A 70 5.09 -15.04 21.55
N SER A 71 4.36 -15.94 20.90
CA SER A 71 4.88 -17.23 20.42
C SER A 71 5.49 -17.15 19.01
N SER A 72 5.20 -16.08 18.24
CA SER A 72 5.66 -15.86 16.87
C SER A 72 5.93 -14.39 16.58
N GLU A 73 6.51 -14.11 15.43
CA GLU A 73 6.73 -12.73 14.95
C GLU A 73 5.39 -11.99 14.68
N GLU A 74 4.37 -12.71 14.20
CA GLU A 74 3.03 -12.14 13.97
C GLU A 74 2.31 -11.83 15.28
N ALA A 75 2.47 -12.70 16.29
CA ALA A 75 1.93 -12.46 17.62
C ALA A 75 2.60 -11.21 18.24
N LEU A 76 3.93 -11.11 18.15
CA LEU A 76 4.65 -9.91 18.58
C LEU A 76 4.20 -8.67 17.80
N ALA A 77 4.06 -8.75 16.47
CA ALA A 77 3.61 -7.64 15.65
C ALA A 77 2.22 -7.15 16.07
N SER A 78 1.33 -8.06 16.46
CA SER A 78 0.02 -7.71 16.99
C SER A 78 0.13 -6.94 18.31
N VAL A 79 0.98 -7.37 19.25
CA VAL A 79 1.24 -6.64 20.51
C VAL A 79 1.84 -5.28 20.24
N VAL A 80 2.85 -5.21 19.39
CA VAL A 80 3.49 -3.95 18.99
C VAL A 80 2.47 -2.99 18.37
N ASN A 81 1.61 -3.48 17.47
CA ASN A 81 0.61 -2.64 16.82
C ASN A 81 -0.50 -2.19 17.79
N ASN A 82 -0.84 -3.00 18.80
CA ASN A 82 -1.74 -2.58 19.88
C ASN A 82 -1.11 -1.44 20.68
N MET A 83 0.17 -1.54 21.04
CA MET A 83 0.92 -0.46 21.69
C MET A 83 0.96 0.82 20.85
N LEU A 84 1.26 0.69 19.55
CA LEU A 84 1.32 1.82 18.63
C LEU A 84 -0.04 2.50 18.42
N SER A 85 -1.14 1.74 18.50
CA SER A 85 -2.49 2.27 18.31
C SER A 85 -2.91 3.27 19.39
N GLU A 86 -2.31 3.21 20.57
CA GLU A 86 -2.58 4.17 21.66
C GLU A 86 -2.14 5.60 21.28
N LEU A 87 -1.21 5.74 20.34
CA LEU A 87 -0.80 7.06 19.82
C LEU A 87 -1.87 7.75 18.98
N HIS A 88 -2.91 7.03 18.53
CA HIS A 88 -3.99 7.57 17.68
C HIS A 88 -3.47 8.40 16.50
N ALA A 89 -2.39 7.95 15.86
CA ALA A 89 -1.73 8.63 14.77
C ALA A 89 -1.71 7.76 13.51
N SER A 90 -1.98 8.36 12.36
CA SER A 90 -1.80 7.68 11.09
C SER A 90 -0.33 7.37 10.83
N HIS A 91 -0.04 6.54 9.82
CA HIS A 91 1.33 6.19 9.42
C HIS A 91 2.21 5.66 10.57
N THR A 92 1.58 5.04 11.59
CA THR A 92 2.26 4.50 12.76
C THR A 92 1.87 3.04 12.93
N ARG A 93 2.66 2.14 12.30
CA ARG A 93 2.40 0.71 12.30
C ARG A 93 3.68 -0.10 12.06
N TYR A 94 3.76 -1.26 12.69
CA TYR A 94 4.79 -2.26 12.47
C TYR A 94 4.31 -3.33 11.48
N TYR A 95 5.13 -3.65 10.49
CA TYR A 95 4.86 -4.62 9.41
C TYR A 95 5.87 -5.75 9.44
N THR A 96 5.39 -6.97 9.26
CA THR A 96 6.23 -8.17 9.17
C THR A 96 6.55 -8.51 7.70
N LEU A 97 7.57 -9.33 7.47
CA LEU A 97 7.92 -9.86 6.15
C LEU A 97 6.85 -10.81 5.55
N HIS A 98 5.75 -11.05 6.27
CA HIS A 98 4.60 -11.83 5.81
C HIS A 98 3.50 -10.95 5.19
N GLU A 99 3.68 -9.63 5.24
CA GLU A 99 2.77 -8.64 4.70
C GLU A 99 3.34 -8.01 3.42
N PRO A 100 2.57 -7.89 2.31
CA PRO A 100 2.99 -7.19 1.10
C PRO A 100 3.45 -5.75 1.35
N GLU A 101 2.81 -5.08 2.32
CA GLU A 101 3.09 -3.70 2.72
C GLU A 101 4.53 -3.51 3.23
N TYR A 102 5.12 -4.53 3.88
CA TYR A 102 6.54 -4.51 4.26
C TYR A 102 7.43 -4.22 3.04
N TYR A 103 7.24 -4.96 1.95
CA TYR A 103 8.02 -4.83 0.72
C TYR A 103 7.70 -3.53 -0.02
N GLN A 104 6.42 -3.14 -0.04
CA GLN A 104 5.96 -1.89 -0.65
C GLN A 104 6.60 -0.68 0.03
N LEU A 105 6.58 -0.64 1.37
CA LEU A 105 7.20 0.42 2.15
C LEU A 105 8.73 0.38 2.06
N CYS A 106 9.36 -0.80 2.04
CA CYS A 106 10.79 -0.91 1.74
C CYS A 106 11.14 -0.28 0.38
N GLY A 107 10.28 -0.47 -0.63
CA GLY A 107 10.45 0.15 -1.96
C GLY A 107 10.26 1.67 -1.93
N ILE A 108 9.19 2.13 -1.29
CA ILE A 108 8.85 3.56 -1.17
C ILE A 108 9.96 4.31 -0.40
N PHE A 109 10.41 3.78 0.71
CA PHE A 109 11.41 4.41 1.57
C PHE A 109 12.84 3.92 1.33
N ALA A 110 13.13 3.28 0.18
CA ALA A 110 14.42 2.67 -0.12
C ALA A 110 15.60 3.64 0.08
N ALA A 111 15.46 4.90 -0.34
CA ALA A 111 16.51 5.91 -0.20
C ALA A 111 16.86 6.19 1.29
N ALA A 112 15.86 6.27 2.16
CA ALA A 112 16.05 6.46 3.59
C ALA A 112 16.59 5.18 4.26
N LEU A 113 16.09 4.01 3.84
CA LEU A 113 16.43 2.72 4.42
C LEU A 113 17.83 2.21 4.03
N ARG A 114 18.41 2.64 2.89
CA ARG A 114 19.80 2.31 2.51
C ARG A 114 20.80 2.64 3.61
N ARG A 115 20.61 3.76 4.31
CA ARG A 115 21.45 4.18 5.44
C ARG A 115 21.15 3.42 6.74
N ARG A 116 20.07 2.61 6.76
CA ARG A 116 19.52 1.93 7.94
C ARG A 116 19.49 0.41 7.80
N GLY A 117 20.26 -0.16 6.89
CA GLY A 117 20.44 -1.62 6.77
C GLY A 117 19.57 -2.31 5.72
N LEU A 118 19.00 -1.59 4.75
CA LEU A 118 18.20 -2.19 3.65
C LEU A 118 18.95 -3.32 2.93
N GLU A 119 20.27 -3.17 2.72
CA GLU A 119 21.12 -4.17 2.06
C GLU A 119 21.22 -5.49 2.85
N ARG A 120 21.06 -5.44 4.18
CA ARG A 120 21.01 -6.65 5.01
C ARG A 120 19.68 -7.38 4.87
N ALA A 121 18.58 -6.62 4.77
CA ALA A 121 17.25 -7.18 4.55
C ALA A 121 17.08 -7.74 3.12
N PHE A 122 17.75 -7.12 2.15
CA PHE A 122 17.69 -7.49 0.72
C PHE A 122 19.09 -7.61 0.12
N PRO A 123 19.84 -8.71 0.43
CA PRO A 123 21.23 -8.88 -0.04
C PRO A 123 21.39 -8.92 -1.55
N SER A 124 20.32 -9.31 -2.29
CA SER A 124 20.30 -9.30 -3.75
C SER A 124 20.16 -7.90 -4.35
N GLY A 125 19.91 -6.87 -3.53
CA GLY A 125 19.56 -5.52 -3.98
C GLY A 125 18.14 -5.38 -4.54
N ARG A 126 17.37 -6.49 -4.67
CA ARG A 126 15.99 -6.48 -5.18
C ARG A 126 15.03 -6.58 -4.00
N ILE A 127 14.10 -5.62 -3.94
CA ILE A 127 12.98 -5.66 -3.01
C ILE A 127 11.84 -6.32 -3.74
N SER A 128 11.58 -7.60 -3.45
CA SER A 128 10.52 -8.36 -4.10
C SER A 128 9.87 -9.37 -3.17
N TYR A 129 8.66 -9.79 -3.51
CA TYR A 129 7.91 -10.82 -2.81
C TYR A 129 7.04 -11.62 -3.78
N PRO A 130 6.76 -12.91 -3.49
CA PRO A 130 5.83 -13.68 -4.29
C PRO A 130 4.40 -13.21 -4.05
N GLY A 131 3.68 -12.86 -5.11
CA GLY A 131 2.33 -12.29 -4.99
C GLY A 131 1.57 -12.26 -6.31
N ILE A 132 0.38 -11.71 -6.27
CA ILE A 132 -0.56 -11.67 -7.39
C ILE A 132 -0.98 -10.26 -7.83
N GLY A 133 -0.56 -9.21 -7.09
CA GLY A 133 -0.84 -7.82 -7.44
C GLY A 133 -2.19 -7.29 -6.95
N VAL A 134 -2.55 -7.63 -5.72
CA VAL A 134 -3.71 -7.06 -5.01
C VAL A 134 -3.24 -6.16 -3.88
N LEU A 135 -4.05 -5.17 -3.56
CA LEU A 135 -4.06 -4.52 -2.26
C LEU A 135 -5.16 -5.17 -1.42
N SER A 136 -4.88 -5.45 -0.16
CA SER A 136 -5.85 -6.07 0.73
C SER A 136 -5.81 -5.43 2.10
N ARG A 137 -6.90 -5.57 2.82
CA ARG A 137 -7.01 -5.16 4.23
C ARG A 137 -7.47 -6.37 5.05
N VAL A 138 -6.77 -6.63 6.13
CA VAL A 138 -7.21 -7.64 7.09
C VAL A 138 -8.33 -7.01 7.91
N GLY A 139 -9.54 -7.52 7.74
CA GLY A 139 -10.72 -7.11 8.50
C GLY A 139 -10.83 -7.83 9.84
N MET A 140 -11.93 -7.57 10.56
CA MET A 140 -12.29 -8.31 11.76
C MET A 140 -12.32 -9.81 11.46
N GLN A 141 -11.87 -10.64 12.40
CA GLN A 141 -11.77 -12.11 12.29
C GLN A 141 -10.66 -12.59 11.32
N GLY A 142 -9.64 -11.77 11.02
CA GLY A 142 -8.51 -12.16 10.19
C GLY A 142 -8.82 -12.36 8.69
N ARG A 143 -9.95 -11.84 8.21
CA ARG A 143 -10.35 -11.98 6.80
C ARG A 143 -9.57 -11.03 5.91
N SER A 144 -8.98 -11.56 4.83
CA SER A 144 -8.26 -10.76 3.84
C SER A 144 -9.21 -10.29 2.73
N MET A 145 -9.63 -9.03 2.80
CA MET A 145 -10.51 -8.39 1.83
C MET A 145 -9.68 -7.63 0.80
N ILE A 146 -9.86 -7.91 -0.48
CA ILE A 146 -9.22 -7.15 -1.57
C ILE A 146 -9.83 -5.75 -1.60
N THR A 147 -8.98 -4.73 -1.50
CA THR A 147 -9.38 -3.32 -1.64
C THR A 147 -9.04 -2.77 -3.02
N GLY A 148 -8.05 -3.36 -3.70
CA GLY A 148 -7.67 -2.97 -5.05
C GLY A 148 -7.00 -4.12 -5.82
N VAL A 149 -7.24 -4.15 -7.11
CA VAL A 149 -6.60 -5.10 -8.06
C VAL A 149 -5.83 -4.27 -9.07
N ILE A 150 -4.50 -4.40 -9.04
CA ILE A 150 -3.62 -3.55 -9.85
C ILE A 150 -3.66 -4.04 -11.29
N GLU A 151 -3.79 -3.10 -12.23
CA GLU A 151 -3.88 -3.40 -13.66
C GLU A 151 -2.60 -4.07 -14.17
N GLY A 152 -2.77 -5.02 -15.08
CA GLY A 152 -1.68 -5.79 -15.70
C GLY A 152 -1.14 -6.93 -14.83
N THR A 153 -1.64 -7.12 -13.61
CA THR A 153 -1.16 -8.16 -12.69
C THR A 153 -1.88 -9.50 -12.86
N PRO A 154 -1.33 -10.60 -12.33
CA PRO A 154 -1.99 -11.91 -12.34
C PRO A 154 -3.38 -11.89 -11.72
N ALA A 155 -3.61 -11.09 -10.68
CA ALA A 155 -4.91 -10.95 -10.04
C ALA A 155 -5.97 -10.40 -11.00
N GLN A 156 -5.63 -9.35 -11.75
CA GLN A 156 -6.53 -8.80 -12.77
C GLN A 156 -6.82 -9.82 -13.87
N GLN A 157 -5.77 -10.49 -14.36
CA GLN A 157 -5.90 -11.51 -15.41
C GLN A 157 -6.77 -12.70 -14.99
N ALA A 158 -6.72 -13.06 -13.71
CA ALA A 158 -7.56 -14.11 -13.12
C ALA A 158 -9.00 -13.67 -12.84
N GLY A 159 -9.33 -12.37 -12.96
CA GLY A 159 -10.68 -11.84 -12.69
C GLY A 159 -11.00 -11.68 -11.21
N LEU A 160 -9.99 -11.45 -10.37
CA LEU A 160 -10.18 -11.00 -9.00
C LEU A 160 -10.70 -9.57 -8.98
N LEU A 161 -11.52 -9.24 -8.00
CA LEU A 161 -12.18 -7.94 -7.88
C LEU A 161 -11.96 -7.33 -6.49
N ALA A 162 -11.98 -6.01 -6.41
CA ALA A 162 -12.10 -5.32 -5.12
C ALA A 162 -13.42 -5.75 -4.46
N GLY A 163 -13.38 -6.08 -3.16
CA GLY A 163 -14.48 -6.65 -2.41
C GLY A 163 -14.49 -8.19 -2.34
N ASP A 164 -13.62 -8.89 -3.06
CA ASP A 164 -13.42 -10.32 -2.85
C ASP A 164 -12.75 -10.57 -1.50
N GLU A 165 -13.23 -11.56 -0.74
CA GLU A 165 -12.58 -12.07 0.45
C GLU A 165 -11.79 -13.35 0.10
N ILE A 166 -10.44 -13.30 0.17
CA ILE A 166 -9.61 -14.49 -0.04
C ILE A 166 -9.56 -15.28 1.26
N VAL A 167 -10.04 -16.52 1.21
CA VAL A 167 -10.15 -17.41 2.36
C VAL A 167 -9.09 -18.51 2.35
N LEU A 168 -8.86 -19.12 1.18
CA LEU A 168 -7.97 -20.27 1.03
C LEU A 168 -7.00 -20.06 -0.14
N ALA A 169 -5.83 -20.71 -0.05
CA ALA A 169 -4.92 -20.93 -1.17
C ALA A 169 -4.47 -22.41 -1.15
N ASP A 170 -4.75 -23.15 -2.21
CA ASP A 170 -4.52 -24.61 -2.32
C ASP A 170 -5.12 -25.38 -1.13
N GLY A 171 -6.30 -24.97 -0.68
CA GLY A 171 -7.02 -25.61 0.44
C GLY A 171 -6.55 -25.24 1.84
N ALA A 172 -5.43 -24.52 1.99
CA ALA A 172 -4.93 -24.00 3.28
C ALA A 172 -5.43 -22.56 3.54
N PRO A 173 -5.53 -22.09 4.79
CA PRO A 173 -5.85 -20.72 5.10
C PRO A 173 -4.93 -19.72 4.36
N PHE A 174 -5.51 -18.71 3.78
CA PHE A 174 -4.78 -17.73 2.97
C PHE A 174 -3.89 -16.84 3.84
N GLN A 175 -2.63 -16.68 3.41
CA GLN A 175 -1.66 -15.75 3.97
C GLN A 175 -1.00 -14.99 2.82
N PRO A 176 -1.03 -13.63 2.78
CA PRO A 176 -0.76 -12.83 1.59
C PRO A 176 0.57 -13.08 0.88
N VAL A 177 1.65 -13.36 1.63
CA VAL A 177 2.97 -13.67 1.06
C VAL A 177 3.27 -15.16 1.14
N GLN A 178 2.99 -15.78 2.28
CA GLN A 178 3.35 -17.18 2.55
C GLN A 178 2.66 -18.17 1.61
N SER A 179 1.39 -17.92 1.28
CA SER A 179 0.63 -18.79 0.37
C SER A 179 1.26 -18.93 -1.01
N PHE A 180 2.12 -18.00 -1.39
CA PHE A 180 2.77 -17.96 -2.70
C PHE A 180 4.27 -18.30 -2.68
N ARG A 181 4.88 -18.50 -1.48
CA ARG A 181 6.30 -18.87 -1.38
C ARG A 181 6.58 -20.22 -2.05
N GLY A 182 7.61 -20.24 -2.94
CA GLY A 182 7.97 -21.43 -3.72
C GLY A 182 6.99 -21.79 -4.83
N LYS A 183 5.98 -20.92 -5.10
CA LYS A 183 4.95 -21.15 -6.13
C LYS A 183 4.97 -20.12 -7.25
N VAL A 184 5.97 -19.27 -7.34
CA VAL A 184 6.15 -18.35 -8.48
C VAL A 184 6.18 -19.15 -9.78
N GLY A 185 5.35 -18.76 -10.75
CA GLY A 185 5.17 -19.45 -12.04
C GLY A 185 4.37 -20.76 -11.99
N LYS A 186 3.81 -21.12 -10.83
CA LYS A 186 2.94 -22.30 -10.68
C LYS A 186 1.51 -21.85 -10.38
N GLU A 187 0.55 -22.59 -10.90
CA GLU A 187 -0.86 -22.34 -10.60
C GLU A 187 -1.16 -22.56 -9.11
N VAL A 188 -1.92 -21.64 -8.52
CA VAL A 188 -2.46 -21.68 -7.15
C VAL A 188 -3.97 -21.49 -7.23
N VAL A 189 -4.73 -22.40 -6.59
CA VAL A 189 -6.19 -22.29 -6.52
C VAL A 189 -6.58 -21.49 -5.29
N LEU A 190 -7.16 -20.31 -5.52
CA LEU A 190 -7.70 -19.46 -4.45
C LEU A 190 -9.17 -19.82 -4.21
N GLY A 191 -9.52 -20.07 -2.94
CA GLY A 191 -10.89 -20.09 -2.47
C GLY A 191 -11.26 -18.71 -1.96
N LEU A 192 -12.29 -18.10 -2.54
CA LEU A 192 -12.72 -16.76 -2.19
C LEU A 192 -14.24 -16.66 -2.00
N ARG A 193 -14.67 -15.62 -1.31
CA ARG A 193 -16.08 -15.23 -1.23
C ARG A 193 -16.30 -13.93 -1.98
N ARG A 194 -17.24 -13.95 -2.92
CA ARG A 194 -17.72 -12.77 -3.66
C ARG A 194 -19.20 -12.61 -3.39
N VAL A 195 -19.62 -11.47 -2.79
CA VAL A 195 -21.00 -11.21 -2.39
C VAL A 195 -21.63 -12.39 -1.62
N GLY A 196 -20.83 -12.97 -0.70
CA GLY A 196 -21.25 -14.12 0.14
C GLY A 196 -21.15 -15.50 -0.53
N ALA A 197 -21.07 -15.60 -1.85
CA ALA A 197 -20.92 -16.86 -2.56
C ALA A 197 -19.46 -17.34 -2.54
N PHE A 198 -19.22 -18.61 -2.20
CA PHE A 198 -17.90 -19.22 -2.28
C PHE A 198 -17.62 -19.64 -3.73
N MET A 199 -16.41 -19.34 -4.21
CA MET A 199 -15.93 -19.73 -5.53
C MET A 199 -14.43 -20.01 -5.50
N GLN A 200 -13.92 -20.64 -6.56
CA GLN A 200 -12.50 -20.89 -6.74
C GLN A 200 -12.01 -20.19 -8.03
N ILE A 201 -10.83 -19.59 -7.94
CA ILE A 201 -10.14 -18.96 -9.07
C ILE A 201 -8.69 -19.43 -9.08
N SER A 202 -8.21 -19.87 -10.23
CA SER A 202 -6.79 -20.18 -10.45
C SER A 202 -6.01 -18.90 -10.75
N VAL A 203 -4.84 -18.74 -10.13
CA VAL A 203 -3.93 -17.63 -10.36
C VAL A 203 -2.48 -18.12 -10.39
N THR A 204 -1.64 -17.53 -11.22
CA THR A 204 -0.20 -17.83 -11.24
C THR A 204 0.57 -16.68 -10.59
N PRO A 205 1.07 -16.82 -9.36
CA PRO A 205 1.83 -15.78 -8.68
C PRO A 205 3.15 -15.50 -9.40
N VAL A 206 3.61 -14.25 -9.27
CA VAL A 206 4.89 -13.76 -9.81
C VAL A 206 5.75 -13.18 -8.70
N ASP A 207 7.02 -12.96 -8.98
CA ASP A 207 7.92 -12.22 -8.10
C ASP A 207 7.67 -10.72 -8.30
N ILE A 208 7.00 -10.09 -7.35
CA ILE A 208 6.55 -8.69 -7.43
C ILE A 208 7.63 -7.76 -6.91
N GLU A 209 8.10 -6.84 -7.73
CA GLU A 209 8.85 -5.64 -7.34
C GLU A 209 7.86 -4.48 -7.17
N PRO A 210 7.60 -3.99 -5.95
CA PRO A 210 6.47 -3.09 -5.69
C PRO A 210 6.46 -1.82 -6.53
N ASN A 211 7.58 -1.10 -6.60
CA ASN A 211 7.65 0.15 -7.34
C ASN A 211 7.41 -0.06 -8.84
N LYS A 212 7.92 -1.18 -9.38
CA LYS A 212 7.68 -1.58 -10.78
C LYS A 212 6.21 -1.92 -10.99
N MET A 213 5.61 -2.72 -10.10
CA MET A 213 4.19 -3.08 -10.15
C MET A 213 3.29 -1.85 -10.18
N PHE A 214 3.49 -0.90 -9.27
CA PHE A 214 2.69 0.33 -9.25
C PHE A 214 2.87 1.19 -10.49
N LEU A 215 4.09 1.29 -11.02
CA LEU A 215 4.37 2.06 -12.23
C LEU A 215 3.78 1.40 -13.48
N ASP A 216 3.88 0.08 -13.58
CA ASP A 216 3.28 -0.68 -14.67
C ASP A 216 1.74 -0.67 -14.58
N GLY A 217 1.17 -0.74 -13.36
CA GLY A 217 -0.26 -0.59 -13.12
C GLY A 217 -0.79 0.78 -13.57
N LEU A 218 -0.08 1.85 -13.24
CA LEU A 218 -0.40 3.19 -13.74
C LEU A 218 -0.48 3.22 -15.27
N LYS A 219 0.52 2.66 -15.96
CA LYS A 219 0.53 2.61 -17.45
C LYS A 219 -0.59 1.72 -17.99
N ALA A 220 -0.81 0.56 -17.39
CA ALA A 220 -1.81 -0.41 -17.82
C ALA A 220 -3.25 0.08 -17.57
N SER A 221 -3.45 0.97 -16.61
CA SER A 221 -4.76 1.56 -16.33
C SER A 221 -5.22 2.58 -17.38
N ALA A 222 -4.26 3.20 -18.07
CA ALA A 222 -4.54 4.27 -19.04
C ALA A 222 -5.38 3.75 -20.20
N ARG A 223 -6.58 4.32 -20.36
CA ARG A 223 -7.53 3.92 -21.41
C ARG A 223 -8.49 5.05 -21.77
N ILE A 224 -9.13 4.93 -22.92
CA ILE A 224 -10.23 5.81 -23.35
C ILE A 224 -11.55 5.11 -23.06
N ILE A 225 -12.47 5.82 -22.44
CA ILE A 225 -13.84 5.41 -22.16
C ILE A 225 -14.77 6.27 -23.07
N PRO A 226 -15.40 5.67 -24.07
CA PRO A 226 -16.37 6.39 -24.90
C PRO A 226 -17.69 6.56 -24.13
N ALA A 227 -18.21 7.79 -24.05
CA ALA A 227 -19.48 8.09 -23.40
C ALA A 227 -20.16 9.32 -24.04
N ASN A 228 -21.40 9.18 -24.46
CA ASN A 228 -22.25 10.27 -25.03
C ASN A 228 -21.52 11.08 -26.14
N GLY A 229 -20.82 10.40 -27.03
CA GLY A 229 -20.09 11.03 -28.15
C GLY A 229 -18.79 11.71 -27.74
N ARG A 230 -18.36 11.59 -26.47
CA ARG A 230 -17.06 12.05 -25.96
C ARG A 230 -16.11 10.87 -25.72
N SER A 231 -14.82 11.15 -25.80
CA SER A 231 -13.74 10.27 -25.41
C SER A 231 -13.18 10.74 -24.05
N ILE A 232 -13.34 9.93 -23.01
CA ILE A 232 -12.88 10.25 -21.67
C ILE A 232 -11.64 9.42 -21.37
N GLY A 233 -10.50 10.09 -21.14
CA GLY A 233 -9.29 9.45 -20.64
C GLY A 233 -9.49 9.01 -19.19
N TYR A 234 -9.00 7.82 -18.86
CA TYR A 234 -8.95 7.31 -17.50
C TYR A 234 -7.55 6.89 -17.15
N VAL A 235 -7.10 7.21 -15.95
CA VAL A 235 -5.83 6.76 -15.40
C VAL A 235 -5.93 6.58 -13.89
N HIS A 236 -5.38 5.45 -13.37
CA HIS A 236 -5.33 5.15 -11.94
C HIS A 236 -3.91 5.26 -11.40
N VAL A 237 -3.70 6.07 -10.39
CA VAL A 237 -2.41 6.25 -9.73
C VAL A 237 -2.40 5.53 -8.40
N TRP A 238 -1.95 4.28 -8.38
CA TRP A 238 -1.87 3.45 -7.18
C TRP A 238 -0.86 3.94 -6.14
N CYS A 239 0.24 4.55 -6.59
CA CYS A 239 1.29 5.08 -5.72
C CYS A 239 1.82 6.39 -6.29
N TYR A 240 2.05 7.36 -5.42
CA TYR A 240 2.65 8.64 -5.79
C TYR A 240 4.03 8.89 -5.14
N ALA A 241 4.65 7.85 -4.56
CA ALA A 241 5.92 7.97 -3.85
C ALA A 241 7.09 8.15 -4.81
N GLY A 242 7.27 9.38 -5.28
CA GLY A 242 8.37 9.77 -6.15
C GLY A 242 7.92 10.37 -7.49
N SER A 243 8.75 11.27 -8.01
CA SER A 243 8.45 12.03 -9.24
C SER A 243 8.28 11.17 -10.51
N VAL A 244 8.73 9.91 -10.48
CA VAL A 244 8.58 8.99 -11.62
C VAL A 244 7.11 8.75 -11.98
N TYR A 245 6.22 8.70 -11.00
CA TYR A 245 4.78 8.51 -11.23
C TYR A 245 4.16 9.73 -11.90
N GLN A 246 4.50 10.93 -11.43
CA GLN A 246 4.03 12.18 -12.04
C GLN A 246 4.53 12.33 -13.47
N ARG A 247 5.84 12.11 -13.72
CA ARG A 247 6.39 12.16 -15.08
C ARG A 247 5.76 11.12 -16.02
N THR A 248 5.46 9.93 -15.50
CA THR A 248 4.76 8.90 -16.30
C THR A 248 3.34 9.34 -16.65
N LEU A 249 2.61 9.92 -15.70
CA LEU A 249 1.28 10.49 -15.96
C LEU A 249 1.35 11.59 -17.03
N GLU A 250 2.26 12.55 -16.89
CA GLU A 250 2.46 13.63 -17.85
C GLU A 250 2.80 13.09 -19.24
N HIS A 251 3.67 12.08 -19.31
CA HIS A 251 4.00 11.43 -20.58
C HIS A 251 2.78 10.75 -21.19
N LEU A 252 2.01 9.98 -20.42
CA LEU A 252 0.77 9.35 -20.92
C LEU A 252 -0.22 10.38 -21.47
N LEU A 253 -0.41 11.49 -20.75
CA LEU A 253 -1.33 12.56 -21.16
C LEU A 253 -0.83 13.39 -22.34
N SER A 254 0.45 13.32 -22.68
CA SER A 254 1.04 13.98 -23.85
C SER A 254 0.97 13.14 -25.12
N GLN A 255 0.61 11.86 -25.04
CA GLN A 255 0.60 10.95 -26.16
C GLN A 255 -0.82 10.52 -26.54
N SER A 256 -1.05 10.24 -27.84
CA SER A 256 -2.28 9.59 -28.29
C SER A 256 -2.38 8.16 -27.74
N PRO A 257 -3.58 7.67 -27.35
CA PRO A 257 -4.88 8.36 -27.50
C PRO A 257 -5.26 9.27 -26.33
N MET A 258 -4.49 9.31 -25.23
CA MET A 258 -4.84 10.08 -24.03
C MET A 258 -4.85 11.59 -24.31
N ASN A 259 -3.90 12.09 -25.10
CA ASN A 259 -3.85 13.50 -25.48
C ASN A 259 -5.09 13.93 -26.30
N ASP A 260 -5.71 13.01 -27.03
CA ASP A 260 -6.87 13.28 -27.88
C ASP A 260 -8.19 13.23 -27.11
N ALA A 261 -8.21 12.70 -25.88
CA ALA A 261 -9.41 12.61 -25.06
C ALA A 261 -10.03 13.99 -24.78
N ASP A 262 -11.35 14.07 -24.70
CA ASP A 262 -12.11 15.31 -24.43
C ASP A 262 -12.10 15.70 -22.94
N ALA A 263 -11.88 14.74 -22.06
CA ALA A 263 -11.86 14.91 -20.60
C ALA A 263 -10.99 13.84 -19.95
N LEU A 264 -10.68 14.00 -18.65
CA LEU A 264 -9.86 13.06 -17.87
C LEU A 264 -10.57 12.65 -16.58
N ILE A 265 -10.54 11.36 -16.28
CA ILE A 265 -10.78 10.83 -14.93
C ILE A 265 -9.43 10.48 -14.33
N TRP A 266 -9.06 11.19 -13.26
CA TRP A 266 -7.84 10.97 -12.50
C TRP A 266 -8.17 10.23 -11.21
N ASP A 267 -7.93 8.90 -11.22
CA ASP A 267 -8.28 8.02 -10.10
C ASP A 267 -7.15 7.96 -9.07
N LEU A 268 -7.42 8.45 -7.86
CA LEU A 268 -6.50 8.44 -6.72
C LEU A 268 -6.98 7.53 -5.59
N ARG A 269 -7.95 6.67 -5.85
CA ARG A 269 -8.46 5.74 -4.84
C ARG A 269 -7.38 4.75 -4.44
N ASP A 270 -7.44 4.31 -3.20
CA ASP A 270 -6.59 3.28 -2.60
C ASP A 270 -5.07 3.49 -2.78
N GLY A 271 -4.28 2.53 -2.38
CA GLY A 271 -2.83 2.50 -2.55
C GLY A 271 -2.04 3.45 -1.65
N TRP A 272 -0.92 3.98 -2.17
CA TRP A 272 0.02 4.78 -1.38
C TRP A 272 0.07 6.24 -1.82
N GLY A 273 0.28 7.14 -0.84
CA GLY A 273 0.49 8.55 -1.05
C GLY A 273 1.88 8.90 -1.59
N GLY A 274 2.47 9.98 -1.10
CA GLY A 274 3.79 10.48 -1.46
C GLY A 274 3.77 11.57 -2.55
N ALA A 275 2.59 12.03 -2.97
CA ALA A 275 2.46 13.19 -3.84
C ALA A 275 2.85 14.47 -3.09
N ILE A 276 3.30 15.46 -3.85
CA ILE A 276 3.58 16.81 -3.40
C ILE A 276 2.58 17.80 -4.05
N PRO A 277 2.32 18.98 -3.44
CA PRO A 277 1.33 19.95 -3.95
C PRO A 277 1.57 20.37 -5.39
N GLU A 278 2.83 20.45 -5.81
CA GLU A 278 3.25 20.87 -7.16
C GLU A 278 2.73 19.97 -8.28
N TYR A 279 2.30 18.74 -7.97
CA TYR A 279 1.70 17.85 -8.98
C TYR A 279 0.35 18.36 -9.49
N LEU A 280 -0.30 19.27 -8.77
CA LEU A 280 -1.46 20.02 -9.26
C LEU A 280 -1.14 20.99 -10.40
N ASP A 281 0.13 21.34 -10.59
CA ASP A 281 0.55 22.18 -11.72
C ASP A 281 0.28 21.55 -13.08
N LEU A 282 0.06 20.26 -13.15
CA LEU A 282 -0.46 19.58 -14.34
C LEU A 282 -1.75 20.25 -14.86
N PHE A 283 -2.57 20.78 -13.96
CA PHE A 283 -3.85 21.44 -14.25
C PHE A 283 -3.73 22.99 -14.25
N ASN A 284 -2.51 23.53 -14.08
CA ASN A 284 -2.25 24.97 -14.15
C ASN A 284 -2.23 25.45 -15.61
N THR A 285 -3.35 25.94 -16.08
CA THR A 285 -3.52 26.39 -17.48
C THR A 285 -2.81 27.69 -17.82
N ARG A 286 -2.22 28.39 -16.84
CA ARG A 286 -1.51 29.66 -17.05
C ARG A 286 -0.05 29.49 -17.47
N ALA A 287 0.54 28.33 -17.22
CA ALA A 287 1.90 28.04 -17.63
C ALA A 287 1.97 27.54 -19.09
N PRO A 288 2.97 27.92 -19.89
CA PRO A 288 3.12 27.42 -21.25
C PRO A 288 3.60 25.97 -21.26
N THR A 289 3.22 25.21 -22.29
CA THR A 289 3.82 23.92 -22.64
C THR A 289 4.84 24.17 -23.77
N MET A 290 5.98 23.49 -23.71
CA MET A 290 7.00 23.55 -24.76
C MET A 290 7.04 22.23 -25.51
N GLN A 291 7.20 22.28 -26.81
CA GLN A 291 7.57 21.12 -27.64
C GLN A 291 9.04 21.28 -28.04
N VAL A 292 9.86 20.33 -27.70
CA VAL A 292 11.27 20.28 -28.07
C VAL A 292 11.43 19.18 -29.10
N THR A 293 12.03 19.51 -30.25
CA THR A 293 12.26 18.53 -31.33
C THR A 293 13.75 18.40 -31.57
N ASP A 294 14.29 17.21 -31.52
CA ASP A 294 15.71 16.94 -31.81
C ASP A 294 15.99 16.98 -33.32
N ARG A 295 17.29 16.89 -33.67
CA ARG A 295 17.71 16.89 -35.08
C ARG A 295 17.21 15.70 -35.92
N ASN A 296 16.77 14.62 -35.26
CA ASN A 296 16.27 13.42 -35.91
C ASN A 296 14.75 13.45 -36.05
N GLY A 297 14.08 14.52 -35.60
CA GLY A 297 12.65 14.71 -35.63
C GLY A 297 11.89 14.10 -34.45
N ALA A 298 12.59 13.54 -33.46
CA ALA A 298 11.94 13.07 -32.22
C ALA A 298 11.50 14.29 -31.39
N SER A 299 10.25 14.32 -31.01
CA SER A 299 9.66 15.43 -30.26
C SER A 299 9.26 15.00 -28.84
N GLU A 300 9.60 15.83 -27.88
CA GLU A 300 9.16 15.70 -26.49
C GLU A 300 8.42 16.96 -26.05
N PHE A 301 7.45 16.78 -25.16
CA PHE A 301 6.73 17.90 -24.55
C PHE A 301 7.26 18.14 -23.14
N GLU A 302 7.68 19.38 -22.89
CA GLU A 302 8.05 19.83 -21.55
C GLU A 302 6.93 20.67 -20.96
N ASN A 303 6.78 20.61 -19.63
CA ASN A 303 5.76 21.34 -18.90
C ASN A 303 4.34 21.04 -19.42
N VAL A 304 4.02 19.74 -19.61
CA VAL A 304 2.70 19.28 -20.06
C VAL A 304 1.62 19.80 -19.13
N LYS A 305 0.55 20.36 -19.70
CA LYS A 305 -0.62 20.87 -18.96
C LYS A 305 -1.90 20.26 -19.51
N TRP A 306 -2.71 19.71 -18.63
CA TRP A 306 -4.04 19.26 -18.99
C TRP A 306 -5.02 20.45 -18.96
N ARG A 307 -5.56 20.82 -20.11
CA ARG A 307 -6.40 22.04 -20.28
C ARG A 307 -7.88 21.70 -20.53
N LYS A 308 -8.25 20.42 -20.47
CA LYS A 308 -9.60 19.92 -20.71
C LYS A 308 -10.26 19.57 -19.38
N PRO A 309 -11.58 19.35 -19.31
CA PRO A 309 -12.26 18.98 -18.09
C PRO A 309 -11.62 17.76 -17.41
N VAL A 310 -11.59 17.78 -16.09
CA VAL A 310 -11.04 16.69 -15.27
C VAL A 310 -11.92 16.42 -14.06
N ALA A 311 -12.11 15.14 -13.71
CA ALA A 311 -12.69 14.71 -12.46
C ALA A 311 -11.69 13.82 -11.71
N MET A 312 -11.62 13.99 -10.39
CA MET A 312 -10.78 13.19 -9.51
C MET A 312 -11.65 12.18 -8.76
N LEU A 313 -11.24 10.90 -8.76
CA LEU A 313 -11.86 9.88 -7.92
C LEU A 313 -11.08 9.70 -6.61
N VAL A 314 -11.81 9.64 -5.49
CA VAL A 314 -11.26 9.43 -4.15
C VAL A 314 -12.13 8.48 -3.34
N ASN A 315 -11.53 7.79 -2.36
CA ASN A 315 -12.27 6.95 -1.42
C ASN A 315 -11.57 6.90 -0.04
N GLY A 316 -12.09 6.11 0.90
CA GLY A 316 -11.50 5.92 2.22
C GLY A 316 -10.11 5.27 2.23
N GLY A 317 -9.59 4.83 1.09
CA GLY A 317 -8.21 4.37 0.92
C GLY A 317 -7.28 5.42 0.28
N THR A 318 -7.82 6.58 -0.12
CA THR A 318 -7.03 7.74 -0.57
C THR A 318 -6.34 8.37 0.63
N ARG A 319 -5.00 8.36 0.66
CA ARG A 319 -4.22 8.72 1.85
C ARG A 319 -3.04 9.64 1.54
N SER A 320 -2.54 10.33 2.57
CA SER A 320 -1.29 11.07 2.59
C SER A 320 -1.23 12.13 1.49
N GLY A 321 -0.15 12.21 0.72
CA GLY A 321 0.00 13.17 -0.37
C GLY A 321 -1.17 13.20 -1.38
N LYS A 322 -1.88 12.09 -1.59
CA LYS A 322 -3.10 12.08 -2.42
C LYS A 322 -4.23 12.91 -1.81
N GLU A 323 -4.33 13.00 -0.48
CA GLU A 323 -5.30 13.85 0.22
C GLU A 323 -4.93 15.32 0.07
N ILE A 324 -3.62 15.63 0.07
CA ILE A 324 -3.12 16.99 -0.21
C ILE A 324 -3.54 17.41 -1.63
N LEU A 325 -3.40 16.51 -2.61
CA LEU A 325 -3.89 16.75 -3.97
C LEU A 325 -5.41 16.93 -4.01
N ALA A 326 -6.18 16.07 -3.34
CA ALA A 326 -7.63 16.18 -3.29
C ALA A 326 -8.10 17.49 -2.65
N TYR A 327 -7.44 17.91 -1.57
CA TYR A 327 -7.69 19.20 -0.92
C TYR A 327 -7.45 20.38 -1.88
N GLY A 328 -6.25 20.44 -2.48
CA GLY A 328 -5.92 21.51 -3.40
C GLY A 328 -6.78 21.50 -4.67
N PHE A 329 -7.04 20.32 -5.24
CA PHE A 329 -7.91 20.17 -6.41
C PHE A 329 -9.31 20.74 -6.18
N LYS A 330 -9.92 20.43 -5.03
CA LYS A 330 -11.20 20.98 -4.60
C LYS A 330 -11.12 22.48 -4.31
N LYS A 331 -10.13 22.92 -3.51
CA LYS A 331 -9.96 24.32 -3.10
C LYS A 331 -9.79 25.27 -4.28
N TYR A 332 -8.99 24.86 -5.26
CA TYR A 332 -8.73 25.68 -6.46
C TYR A 332 -9.72 25.43 -7.59
N ARG A 333 -10.75 24.60 -7.37
CA ARG A 333 -11.82 24.32 -8.35
C ARG A 333 -11.28 23.81 -9.68
N LEU A 334 -10.31 22.91 -9.65
CA LEU A 334 -9.69 22.35 -10.85
C LEU A 334 -10.63 21.36 -11.56
N GLY A 335 -11.60 20.80 -10.85
CA GLY A 335 -12.63 19.90 -11.33
C GLY A 335 -13.42 19.31 -10.16
N GLU A 336 -14.31 18.35 -10.43
CA GLU A 336 -15.08 17.66 -9.40
C GLU A 336 -14.24 16.59 -8.72
N VAL A 337 -14.35 16.51 -7.39
CA VAL A 337 -13.84 15.42 -6.56
C VAL A 337 -15.00 14.49 -6.25
N ILE A 338 -14.97 13.27 -6.75
CA ILE A 338 -16.09 12.32 -6.73
C ILE A 338 -15.70 11.09 -5.93
N GLY A 339 -16.58 10.60 -5.10
CA GLY A 339 -16.38 9.37 -4.33
C GLY A 339 -16.79 9.50 -2.87
N SER A 340 -16.02 8.93 -1.97
CA SER A 340 -16.23 9.05 -0.52
C SER A 340 -15.10 9.85 0.14
N ARG A 341 -15.32 10.26 1.39
CA ARG A 341 -14.29 10.97 2.18
C ARG A 341 -12.99 10.17 2.22
N THR A 342 -11.87 10.86 2.09
CA THR A 342 -10.52 10.27 2.16
C THR A 342 -10.15 9.81 3.57
N GLU A 343 -9.04 9.10 3.72
CA GLU A 343 -8.68 8.40 4.97
C GLU A 343 -8.46 9.34 6.16
N GLY A 344 -7.95 10.54 5.93
CA GLY A 344 -7.50 11.43 7.01
C GLY A 344 -6.14 11.02 7.57
N ALA A 345 -5.27 10.50 6.74
CA ALA A 345 -3.96 10.00 7.10
C ALA A 345 -2.88 10.85 6.42
N VAL A 346 -2.54 12.01 7.00
CA VAL A 346 -1.73 13.05 6.34
C VAL A 346 -0.41 13.36 7.05
N LEU A 347 -0.15 12.76 8.21
CA LEU A 347 1.15 12.93 8.88
C LEU A 347 2.30 12.49 7.95
N ALA A 348 3.42 13.20 7.97
CA ALA A 348 4.59 12.75 7.24
C ALA A 348 5.31 11.65 8.04
N ALA A 349 5.66 10.56 7.35
CA ALA A 349 6.23 9.38 7.96
C ALA A 349 7.58 9.02 7.36
N THR A 350 8.36 8.25 8.13
CA THR A 350 9.54 7.54 7.62
C THR A 350 9.53 6.09 8.10
N ALA A 351 10.35 5.26 7.45
CA ALA A 351 10.45 3.85 7.77
C ALA A 351 11.74 3.52 8.53
N PHE A 352 11.65 2.54 9.44
CA PHE A 352 12.76 1.99 10.19
C PHE A 352 12.72 0.46 10.07
N LEU A 353 13.86 -0.17 9.79
CA LEU A 353 13.98 -1.63 9.86
C LEU A 353 14.31 -1.99 11.32
N VAL A 354 13.45 -2.77 11.94
CA VAL A 354 13.54 -3.17 13.35
C VAL A 354 13.18 -4.64 13.49
N GLY A 355 14.05 -5.43 14.11
CA GLY A 355 13.77 -6.83 14.45
C GLY A 355 13.36 -7.73 13.27
N GLY A 356 13.84 -7.45 12.07
CA GLY A 356 13.44 -8.18 10.85
C GLY A 356 12.16 -7.66 10.18
N GLY A 357 11.39 -6.79 10.85
CA GLY A 357 10.22 -6.10 10.30
C GLY A 357 10.50 -4.64 9.92
N LEU A 358 9.43 -3.90 9.68
CA LEU A 358 9.47 -2.47 9.32
C LEU A 358 8.49 -1.70 10.20
N LEU A 359 9.00 -0.71 10.92
CA LEU A 359 8.20 0.32 11.58
C LEU A 359 8.02 1.50 10.62
N LEU A 360 6.79 1.75 10.17
CA LEU A 360 6.38 3.04 9.62
C LEU A 360 6.00 3.92 10.80
N LEU A 361 6.56 5.12 10.89
CA LEU A 361 6.35 6.02 12.01
C LEU A 361 6.10 7.44 11.52
N ALA A 362 5.04 8.07 12.01
CA ALA A 362 4.79 9.49 11.84
C ALA A 362 5.87 10.32 12.56
N VAL A 363 6.57 11.18 11.82
CA VAL A 363 7.72 11.95 12.32
C VAL A 363 7.56 13.46 12.14
N GLU A 364 6.53 13.92 11.41
CA GLU A 364 6.24 15.34 11.21
C GLU A 364 4.73 15.58 11.14
N ASP A 365 4.23 16.64 11.82
CA ASP A 365 2.87 17.15 11.62
C ASP A 365 2.77 17.88 10.28
N VAL A 366 1.65 17.71 9.58
CA VAL A 366 1.44 18.33 8.26
C VAL A 366 0.19 19.18 8.29
N ARG A 367 0.34 20.44 7.87
CA ARG A 367 -0.76 21.37 7.64
C ARG A 367 -0.75 21.85 6.20
N VAL A 368 -1.91 21.80 5.58
CA VAL A 368 -2.10 22.22 4.18
C VAL A 368 -2.85 23.55 4.18
N ASP A 369 -2.18 24.63 3.76
CA ASP A 369 -2.72 25.98 3.86
C ASP A 369 -3.19 26.36 5.28
N GLY A 370 -2.48 25.86 6.31
CA GLY A 370 -2.80 26.06 7.72
C GLY A 370 -3.84 25.09 8.29
N GLU A 371 -4.53 24.32 7.45
CA GLU A 371 -5.56 23.38 7.89
C GLU A 371 -4.97 22.00 8.22
N ARG A 372 -5.53 21.34 9.21
CA ARG A 372 -5.16 19.97 9.59
C ARG A 372 -6.12 19.00 8.93
N LEU A 373 -5.58 18.13 8.08
CA LEU A 373 -6.32 17.06 7.42
C LEU A 373 -6.22 15.72 8.18
N GLU A 374 -5.24 15.58 9.07
CA GLU A 374 -5.06 14.39 9.91
C GLU A 374 -6.29 14.14 10.78
N GLY A 375 -6.83 12.93 10.74
CA GLY A 375 -8.06 12.53 11.43
C GLY A 375 -9.36 13.09 10.81
N VAL A 376 -9.28 13.95 9.79
CA VAL A 376 -10.42 14.63 9.17
C VAL A 376 -10.69 14.15 7.76
N GLY A 377 -9.65 14.04 6.94
CA GLY A 377 -9.74 13.72 5.52
C GLY A 377 -10.40 14.82 4.69
N VAL A 378 -10.52 14.57 3.39
CA VAL A 378 -11.14 15.47 2.41
C VAL A 378 -12.48 14.91 1.98
N ALA A 379 -13.57 15.64 2.22
CA ALA A 379 -14.88 15.31 1.69
C ALA A 379 -14.92 15.61 0.17
N PRO A 380 -15.46 14.69 -0.66
CA PRO A 380 -15.63 14.93 -2.09
C PRO A 380 -16.61 16.10 -2.34
N THR A 381 -16.61 16.63 -3.57
CA THR A 381 -17.66 17.60 -4.03
C THR A 381 -18.93 16.88 -4.44
N ILE A 382 -18.79 15.65 -4.94
CA ILE A 382 -19.93 14.76 -5.27
C ILE A 382 -19.73 13.46 -4.51
N GLU A 383 -20.56 13.25 -3.49
CA GLU A 383 -20.48 12.04 -2.68
C GLU A 383 -21.15 10.85 -3.38
N VAL A 384 -20.39 9.76 -3.52
CA VAL A 384 -20.84 8.48 -4.04
C VAL A 384 -20.21 7.38 -3.19
N GLN A 385 -21.01 6.75 -2.35
CA GLN A 385 -20.52 5.64 -1.52
C GLN A 385 -20.28 4.39 -2.36
N ALA A 386 -19.17 3.68 -2.06
CA ALA A 386 -18.98 2.34 -2.56
C ALA A 386 -20.04 1.41 -1.97
N ASP A 387 -20.62 0.57 -2.80
CA ASP A 387 -21.58 -0.43 -2.35
C ASP A 387 -20.91 -1.81 -2.31
N PRO A 388 -20.66 -2.36 -1.12
CA PRO A 388 -20.05 -3.69 -1.00
C PRO A 388 -20.87 -4.81 -1.67
N ALA A 389 -22.17 -4.61 -1.85
CA ALA A 389 -23.04 -5.56 -2.55
C ALA A 389 -22.91 -5.49 -4.08
N SER A 390 -22.24 -4.45 -4.60
CA SER A 390 -22.07 -4.25 -6.04
C SER A 390 -20.78 -4.82 -6.63
N VAL A 391 -20.05 -5.66 -5.90
CA VAL A 391 -18.83 -6.32 -6.38
C VAL A 391 -19.12 -7.08 -7.67
N GLY A 392 -18.45 -6.67 -8.76
CA GLY A 392 -18.68 -7.25 -10.10
C GLY A 392 -19.89 -6.73 -10.87
N LEU A 393 -20.68 -5.80 -10.29
CA LEU A 393 -21.85 -5.20 -10.96
C LEU A 393 -21.58 -3.80 -11.56
N GLY A 394 -20.36 -3.28 -11.41
CA GLY A 394 -19.95 -1.96 -11.89
C GLY A 394 -19.25 -1.12 -10.83
N ASP A 395 -18.72 0.02 -11.25
CA ASP A 395 -18.06 1.02 -10.38
C ASP A 395 -18.89 2.32 -10.38
N ARG A 396 -19.79 2.45 -9.39
CA ARG A 396 -20.71 3.60 -9.27
C ARG A 396 -19.97 4.94 -9.19
N GLN A 397 -18.77 4.98 -8.61
CA GLN A 397 -17.96 6.19 -8.53
C GLN A 397 -17.42 6.56 -9.91
N LEU A 398 -16.89 5.57 -10.64
CA LEU A 398 -16.44 5.73 -12.01
C LEU A 398 -17.61 6.13 -12.94
N ASP A 399 -18.74 5.45 -12.83
CA ASP A 399 -19.94 5.75 -13.61
C ASP A 399 -20.41 7.20 -13.39
N ARG A 400 -20.35 7.67 -12.12
CA ARG A 400 -20.68 9.06 -11.81
C ARG A 400 -19.71 10.05 -12.42
N ALA A 401 -18.42 9.74 -12.41
CA ALA A 401 -17.39 10.60 -13.06
C ALA A 401 -17.61 10.66 -14.58
N ILE A 402 -17.92 9.53 -15.21
CA ILE A 402 -18.26 9.46 -16.63
C ILE A 402 -19.49 10.34 -16.92
N ALA A 403 -20.56 10.21 -16.11
CA ALA A 403 -21.77 11.01 -16.28
C ALA A 403 -21.48 12.53 -16.18
N VAL A 404 -20.71 12.95 -15.17
CA VAL A 404 -20.31 14.36 -14.99
C VAL A 404 -19.53 14.89 -16.19
N LEU A 405 -18.58 14.13 -16.72
CA LEU A 405 -17.71 14.57 -17.81
C LEU A 405 -18.36 14.43 -19.20
N SER A 406 -19.34 13.53 -19.35
CA SER A 406 -20.08 13.38 -20.61
C SER A 406 -21.30 14.32 -20.72
N GLY A 407 -21.67 15.01 -19.64
CA GLY A 407 -22.83 15.91 -19.60
C GLY A 407 -24.17 15.15 -19.51
N ALA A 408 -24.16 13.94 -18.91
CA ALA A 408 -25.34 13.08 -18.73
C ALA A 408 -26.01 13.30 -17.37
#